data_36f077662bb5eae948ef9561bc49fd58
#
_entry.id   36f077662bb5eae948ef9561bc49fd58
#
_cell.length_a   1.000
_cell.length_b   1.000
_cell.length_c   1.000
_cell.angle_alpha   90.00
_cell.angle_beta   90.00
_cell.angle_gamma   90.00
#
_symmetry.space_group_name_H-M   'P 1'
#
loop_
_entity.id
_entity.type
_entity.pdbx_description
1 polymer ?
#
loop_
_entity_poly.entity_id
_entity_poly.type
_entity_poly.pdbx_seq_one_letter_code
_entity_poly.pdbx_strand_id
1 'polypeptide(L)'
;RLFKEQKKCYLVLNSSFEMTENWLLNSGIFVSKSSDPNFGGVHSFYDEKNKEFAFLYPEITGYYASMMRFLYEHEKNEKFVRLAQASSNWLIRLYEKYGGIIQGISPQGITNKYVYSFDTAVCSKGLLDCYLISKDNKFLKYAQKLNNWILSDTIENNGIIKPVKNLKTNKFEIDDKVWYKKPGCLHIKLTIPLLQLYKI
;
A
#
# COMPACT_ATOMS: atom_id res chain seq x y z
N ARG A 1 -27.67 -13.33 -30.69
CA ARG A 1 -27.36 -11.92 -30.38
C ARG A 1 -26.66 -11.81 -29.03
N LEU A 2 -27.19 -12.37 -27.95
CA LEU A 2 -26.59 -12.42 -26.59
C LEU A 2 -25.15 -12.98 -26.59
N PHE A 3 -24.85 -14.08 -27.26
CA PHE A 3 -23.53 -14.67 -27.34
C PHE A 3 -22.48 -13.77 -28.01
N LYS A 4 -22.89 -12.98 -29.03
CA LYS A 4 -21.99 -12.01 -29.68
C LYS A 4 -21.66 -10.83 -28.79
N GLU A 5 -22.65 -10.36 -28.02
CA GLU A 5 -22.44 -9.27 -27.05
C GLU A 5 -21.58 -9.69 -25.87
N GLN A 6 -21.78 -10.90 -25.34
CA GLN A 6 -20.91 -11.48 -24.30
C GLN A 6 -19.46 -11.63 -24.77
N LYS A 7 -19.24 -12.14 -25.98
CA LYS A 7 -17.88 -12.27 -26.55
C LYS A 7 -17.21 -10.93 -26.78
N LYS A 8 -17.95 -9.91 -27.21
CA LYS A 8 -17.45 -8.54 -27.37
C LYS A 8 -17.08 -7.92 -26.02
N CYS A 9 -17.92 -8.09 -24.99
CA CYS A 9 -17.66 -7.63 -23.64
C CYS A 9 -16.40 -8.29 -23.05
N TYR A 10 -16.25 -9.60 -23.21
CA TYR A 10 -15.10 -10.37 -22.76
C TYR A 10 -13.78 -9.90 -23.43
N LEU A 11 -13.79 -9.63 -24.73
CA LEU A 11 -12.65 -9.11 -25.46
C LEU A 11 -12.23 -7.70 -24.99
N VAL A 12 -13.20 -6.84 -24.71
CA VAL A 12 -12.94 -5.48 -24.19
C VAL A 12 -12.35 -5.55 -22.77
N LEU A 13 -12.89 -6.42 -21.92
CA LEU A 13 -12.38 -6.60 -20.56
C LEU A 13 -10.95 -7.13 -20.56
N ASN A 14 -10.64 -8.13 -21.39
CA ASN A 14 -9.28 -8.66 -21.50
C ASN A 14 -8.28 -7.60 -22.00
N SER A 15 -8.62 -6.86 -23.05
CA SER A 15 -7.74 -5.80 -23.55
C SER A 15 -7.52 -4.69 -22.51
N SER A 16 -8.52 -4.33 -21.73
CA SER A 16 -8.39 -3.35 -20.66
C SER A 16 -7.52 -3.87 -19.51
N PHE A 17 -7.62 -5.14 -19.18
CA PHE A 17 -6.77 -5.79 -18.19
C PHE A 17 -5.31 -5.78 -18.62
N GLU A 18 -5.02 -6.22 -19.84
CA GLU A 18 -3.65 -6.24 -20.40
C GLU A 18 -3.05 -4.83 -20.48
N MET A 19 -3.84 -3.84 -20.89
CA MET A 19 -3.39 -2.44 -20.92
C MET A 19 -3.05 -1.92 -19.52
N THR A 20 -3.89 -2.23 -18.53
CA THR A 20 -3.67 -1.83 -17.14
C THR A 20 -2.44 -2.50 -16.55
N GLU A 21 -2.26 -3.81 -16.77
CA GLU A 21 -1.07 -4.53 -16.35
C GLU A 21 0.19 -3.93 -16.98
N ASN A 22 0.17 -3.74 -18.30
CA ASN A 22 1.31 -3.14 -19.02
C ASN A 22 1.65 -1.75 -18.47
N TRP A 23 0.64 -0.94 -18.17
CA TRP A 23 0.86 0.38 -17.57
C TRP A 23 1.49 0.27 -16.17
N LEU A 24 0.97 -0.59 -15.30
CA LEU A 24 1.51 -0.81 -13.96
C LEU A 24 2.98 -1.25 -13.96
N LEU A 25 3.37 -2.02 -14.98
CA LEU A 25 4.71 -2.59 -15.08
C LEU A 25 5.72 -1.65 -15.79
N ASN A 26 5.25 -0.84 -16.74
CA ASN A 26 6.13 -0.15 -17.70
C ASN A 26 5.98 1.38 -17.72
N SER A 27 5.03 1.97 -17.00
CA SER A 27 4.83 3.43 -16.98
C SER A 27 5.92 4.22 -16.25
N GLY A 28 6.73 3.54 -15.41
CA GLY A 28 7.67 4.20 -14.50
C GLY A 28 7.06 4.60 -13.16
N ILE A 29 5.77 4.29 -12.90
CA ILE A 29 5.15 4.56 -11.59
C ILE A 29 5.84 3.82 -10.44
N PHE A 30 6.40 2.65 -10.72
CA PHE A 30 7.20 1.84 -9.81
C PHE A 30 8.70 2.15 -9.99
N VAL A 31 9.42 2.42 -8.90
CA VAL A 31 10.88 2.62 -8.94
C VAL A 31 11.58 1.28 -9.15
N SER A 32 11.93 0.98 -10.40
CA SER A 32 12.45 -0.32 -10.83
C SER A 32 13.96 -0.44 -10.80
N LYS A 33 14.70 0.68 -10.71
CA LYS A 33 16.16 0.67 -10.70
C LYS A 33 16.69 0.23 -9.34
N SER A 34 17.35 -0.91 -9.26
CA SER A 34 17.82 -1.52 -8.02
C SER A 34 18.88 -0.69 -7.28
N SER A 35 19.64 0.16 -7.99
CA SER A 35 20.60 1.11 -7.41
C SER A 35 19.96 2.37 -6.82
N ASP A 36 18.66 2.59 -7.03
CA ASP A 36 17.93 3.71 -6.44
C ASP A 36 17.66 3.42 -4.94
N PRO A 37 17.94 4.37 -4.03
CA PRO A 37 17.61 4.20 -2.61
C PRO A 37 16.13 3.96 -2.37
N ASN A 38 15.27 4.39 -3.28
CA ASN A 38 13.83 4.20 -3.23
C ASN A 38 13.34 3.01 -4.06
N PHE A 39 14.22 2.12 -4.50
CA PHE A 39 13.84 0.90 -5.20
C PHE A 39 12.69 0.17 -4.50
N GLY A 40 11.63 -0.10 -5.23
CA GLY A 40 10.41 -0.74 -4.72
C GLY A 40 9.29 0.23 -4.34
N GLY A 41 9.58 1.53 -4.20
CA GLY A 41 8.55 2.54 -3.96
C GLY A 41 7.68 2.80 -5.19
N VAL A 42 6.43 3.21 -4.95
CA VAL A 42 5.46 3.54 -6.00
C VAL A 42 5.05 5.00 -5.84
N HIS A 43 5.02 5.72 -6.95
CA HIS A 43 4.61 7.11 -6.99
C HIS A 43 3.10 7.26 -6.76
N SER A 44 2.70 8.37 -6.16
CA SER A 44 1.30 8.66 -5.86
C SER A 44 0.45 8.91 -7.11
N PHE A 45 0.98 9.66 -8.08
CA PHE A 45 0.35 9.95 -9.37
C PHE A 45 1.38 10.51 -10.35
N TYR A 46 0.97 10.62 -11.62
CA TYR A 46 1.70 11.32 -12.66
C TYR A 46 1.09 12.71 -12.85
N ASP A 47 1.91 13.76 -12.80
CA ASP A 47 1.49 15.13 -13.04
C ASP A 47 1.60 15.43 -14.56
N GLU A 48 0.45 15.42 -15.21
CA GLU A 48 0.37 15.68 -16.66
C GLU A 48 0.85 17.08 -17.05
N LYS A 49 0.73 18.07 -16.17
CA LYS A 49 1.16 19.44 -16.43
C LYS A 49 2.67 19.56 -16.41
N ASN A 50 3.30 18.99 -15.41
CA ASN A 50 4.75 19.07 -15.21
C ASN A 50 5.49 17.88 -15.86
N LYS A 51 4.75 16.87 -16.40
CA LYS A 51 5.31 15.68 -17.04
C LYS A 51 6.25 14.89 -16.11
N GLU A 52 5.92 14.80 -14.85
CA GLU A 52 6.72 14.10 -13.84
C GLU A 52 5.86 13.27 -12.87
N PHE A 53 6.47 12.29 -12.24
CA PHE A 53 5.86 11.57 -11.16
C PHE A 53 5.95 12.37 -9.85
N ALA A 54 4.85 12.40 -9.10
CA ALA A 54 4.80 13.01 -7.78
C ALA A 54 5.55 12.16 -6.73
N PHE A 55 5.42 12.51 -5.46
CA PHE A 55 6.11 11.83 -4.36
C PHE A 55 5.81 10.32 -4.30
N LEU A 56 6.73 9.56 -3.72
CA LEU A 56 6.54 8.14 -3.42
C LEU A 56 5.59 7.97 -2.23
N TYR A 57 4.57 7.11 -2.39
CA TYR A 57 3.51 6.99 -1.42
C TYR A 57 3.42 5.55 -0.86
N PRO A 58 3.68 5.34 0.44
CA PRO A 58 3.61 4.03 1.06
C PRO A 58 2.26 3.34 0.92
N GLU A 59 1.15 4.05 1.07
CA GLU A 59 -0.20 3.50 0.87
C GLU A 59 -0.33 2.90 -0.54
N ILE A 60 -0.01 3.66 -1.58
CA ILE A 60 -0.07 3.18 -2.97
C ILE A 60 0.90 2.00 -3.18
N THR A 61 2.06 2.03 -2.53
CA THR A 61 3.01 0.91 -2.57
C THR A 61 2.42 -0.36 -1.91
N GLY A 62 1.65 -0.21 -0.84
CA GLY A 62 0.91 -1.31 -0.21
C GLY A 62 -0.15 -1.91 -1.15
N TYR A 63 -0.91 -1.06 -1.85
CA TYR A 63 -1.85 -1.52 -2.88
C TYR A 63 -1.14 -2.20 -4.04
N TYR A 64 0.01 -1.66 -4.48
CA TYR A 64 0.81 -2.29 -5.54
C TYR A 64 1.26 -3.70 -5.15
N ALA A 65 1.76 -3.90 -3.93
CA ALA A 65 2.14 -5.23 -3.44
C ALA A 65 0.93 -6.20 -3.46
N SER A 66 -0.26 -5.73 -3.08
CA SER A 66 -1.50 -6.53 -3.15
C SER A 66 -1.90 -6.86 -4.59
N MET A 67 -1.74 -5.90 -5.52
CA MET A 67 -2.00 -6.12 -6.95
C MET A 67 -1.04 -7.15 -7.54
N MET A 68 0.24 -7.12 -7.14
CA MET A 68 1.23 -8.12 -7.59
C MET A 68 0.84 -9.53 -7.15
N ARG A 69 0.28 -9.70 -5.95
CA ARG A 69 -0.31 -10.97 -5.53
C ARG A 69 -1.45 -11.40 -6.46
N PHE A 70 -2.38 -10.51 -6.76
CA PHE A 70 -3.50 -10.81 -7.65
C PHE A 70 -3.01 -11.26 -9.03
N LEU A 71 -2.04 -10.55 -9.62
CA LEU A 71 -1.45 -10.91 -10.91
C LEU A 71 -0.71 -12.25 -10.85
N TYR A 72 0.03 -12.52 -9.75
CA TYR A 72 0.68 -13.81 -9.55
C TYR A 72 -0.34 -14.96 -9.45
N GLU A 73 -1.43 -14.77 -8.73
CA GLU A 73 -2.48 -15.79 -8.61
C GLU A 73 -3.14 -16.08 -9.97
N HIS A 74 -3.21 -15.10 -10.86
CA HIS A 74 -3.76 -15.21 -12.21
C HIS A 74 -2.79 -15.87 -13.20
N GLU A 75 -1.53 -15.41 -13.25
CA GLU A 75 -0.57 -15.80 -14.29
C GLU A 75 0.50 -16.79 -13.84
N LYS A 76 0.70 -16.98 -12.52
CA LYS A 76 1.77 -17.79 -11.92
C LYS A 76 3.19 -17.37 -12.34
N ASN A 77 3.39 -16.08 -12.65
CA ASN A 77 4.66 -15.56 -13.09
C ASN A 77 5.46 -14.98 -11.90
N GLU A 78 6.65 -15.52 -11.68
CA GLU A 78 7.56 -15.14 -10.59
C GLU A 78 8.02 -13.66 -10.64
N LYS A 79 7.86 -12.97 -11.76
CA LYS A 79 8.11 -11.51 -11.83
C LYS A 79 7.29 -10.75 -10.78
N PHE A 80 6.03 -11.16 -10.57
CA PHE A 80 5.14 -10.49 -9.62
C PHE A 80 5.54 -10.73 -8.16
N VAL A 81 6.07 -11.92 -7.85
CA VAL A 81 6.63 -12.19 -6.52
C VAL A 81 7.81 -11.25 -6.24
N ARG A 82 8.73 -11.10 -7.20
CA ARG A 82 9.88 -10.18 -7.05
C ARG A 82 9.47 -8.71 -6.90
N LEU A 83 8.46 -8.26 -7.64
CA LEU A 83 7.93 -6.90 -7.52
C LEU A 83 7.23 -6.66 -6.17
N ALA A 84 6.42 -7.61 -5.69
CA ALA A 84 5.82 -7.56 -4.37
C ALA A 84 6.88 -7.50 -3.26
N GLN A 85 7.95 -8.32 -3.37
CA GLN A 85 9.07 -8.31 -2.43
C GLN A 85 9.83 -6.97 -2.45
N ALA A 86 10.07 -6.38 -3.62
CA ALA A 86 10.73 -5.08 -3.73
C ALA A 86 9.92 -3.98 -3.03
N SER A 87 8.60 -3.91 -3.30
CA SER A 87 7.68 -2.97 -2.66
C SER A 87 7.62 -3.17 -1.15
N SER A 88 7.48 -4.40 -0.71
CA SER A 88 7.42 -4.75 0.72
C SER A 88 8.73 -4.42 1.44
N ASN A 89 9.87 -4.63 0.80
CA ASN A 89 11.18 -4.25 1.36
C ASN A 89 11.33 -2.72 1.49
N TRP A 90 10.81 -1.95 0.53
CA TRP A 90 10.81 -0.49 0.62
C TRP A 90 9.95 -0.01 1.81
N LEU A 91 8.74 -0.57 2.01
CA LEU A 91 7.89 -0.28 3.16
C LEU A 91 8.58 -0.60 4.49
N ILE A 92 9.28 -1.73 4.57
CA ILE A 92 10.06 -2.12 5.76
C ILE A 92 11.16 -1.11 6.05
N ARG A 93 11.93 -0.68 5.04
CA ARG A 93 12.97 0.34 5.22
C ARG A 93 12.42 1.65 5.75
N LEU A 94 11.24 2.09 5.26
CA LEU A 94 10.59 3.29 5.77
C LEU A 94 10.15 3.13 7.23
N TYR A 95 9.53 2.01 7.56
CA TYR A 95 9.13 1.71 8.93
C TYR A 95 10.34 1.73 9.88
N GLU A 96 11.44 1.09 9.51
CA GLU A 96 12.67 1.06 10.33
C GLU A 96 13.30 2.44 10.48
N LYS A 97 13.30 3.25 9.43
CA LYS A 97 13.88 4.58 9.43
C LYS A 97 13.08 5.60 10.25
N TYR A 98 11.75 5.54 10.18
CA TYR A 98 10.88 6.58 10.73
C TYR A 98 10.05 6.11 11.93
N GLY A 99 10.07 4.84 12.29
CA GLY A 99 9.29 4.27 13.40
C GLY A 99 7.80 4.16 13.10
N GLY A 100 7.39 4.24 11.83
CA GLY A 100 5.99 4.16 11.38
C GLY A 100 5.86 4.36 9.88
N ILE A 101 4.65 4.14 9.36
CA ILE A 101 4.33 4.37 7.95
C ILE A 101 3.98 5.85 7.75
N ILE A 102 4.92 6.61 7.24
CA ILE A 102 4.76 8.04 6.89
C ILE A 102 3.94 8.19 5.61
N GLN A 103 3.41 9.38 5.35
CA GLN A 103 2.61 9.63 4.13
C GLN A 103 3.42 9.47 2.85
N GLY A 104 4.64 10.01 2.77
CA GLY A 104 5.40 9.94 1.53
C GLY A 104 6.81 10.47 1.59
N ILE A 105 7.55 10.19 0.53
CA ILE A 105 8.93 10.65 0.29
C ILE A 105 8.95 11.46 -1.01
N SER A 106 9.37 12.71 -0.92
CA SER A 106 9.69 13.58 -2.06
C SER A 106 11.21 13.75 -2.20
N PRO A 107 11.71 14.35 -3.28
CA PRO A 107 13.13 14.73 -3.39
C PRO A 107 13.63 15.62 -2.24
N GLN A 108 12.73 16.39 -1.61
CA GLN A 108 13.02 17.27 -0.47
C GLN A 108 12.95 16.55 0.88
N GLY A 109 12.59 15.26 0.90
CA GLY A 109 12.46 14.45 2.11
C GLY A 109 11.02 13.97 2.36
N ILE A 110 10.68 13.73 3.64
CA ILE A 110 9.31 13.30 4.00
C ILE A 110 8.28 14.41 3.73
N THR A 111 7.13 14.04 3.16
CA THR A 111 6.06 15.00 2.81
C THR A 111 5.42 15.66 4.03
N ASN A 112 5.30 14.91 5.13
CA ASN A 112 4.87 15.41 6.43
C ASN A 112 5.37 14.50 7.57
N LYS A 113 5.10 14.91 8.82
CA LYS A 113 5.52 14.18 10.03
C LYS A 113 4.38 13.38 10.67
N TYR A 114 3.52 12.80 9.85
CA TYR A 114 2.39 12.03 10.31
C TYR A 114 2.47 10.56 9.91
N VAL A 115 1.98 9.70 10.80
CA VAL A 115 1.70 8.29 10.55
C VAL A 115 0.18 8.13 10.55
N TYR A 116 -0.36 7.62 9.47
CA TYR A 116 -1.80 7.42 9.31
C TYR A 116 -2.18 5.98 9.61
N SER A 117 -3.23 5.80 10.41
CA SER A 117 -3.75 4.47 10.74
C SER A 117 -4.20 3.71 9.50
N PHE A 118 -4.85 4.43 8.58
CA PHE A 118 -5.31 3.87 7.31
C PHE A 118 -4.15 3.40 6.43
N ASP A 119 -3.17 4.26 6.17
CA ASP A 119 -2.00 3.93 5.34
C ASP A 119 -1.23 2.74 5.93
N THR A 120 -1.10 2.72 7.27
CA THR A 120 -0.46 1.60 7.99
C THR A 120 -1.19 0.29 7.77
N ALA A 121 -2.52 0.29 7.78
CA ALA A 121 -3.31 -0.91 7.51
C ALA A 121 -3.16 -1.40 6.07
N VAL A 122 -3.17 -0.49 5.09
CA VAL A 122 -2.96 -0.83 3.68
C VAL A 122 -1.57 -1.43 3.47
N CYS A 123 -0.53 -0.83 4.08
CA CYS A 123 0.83 -1.36 4.01
C CYS A 123 0.93 -2.75 4.67
N SER A 124 0.28 -2.94 5.83
CA SER A 124 0.23 -4.24 6.48
C SER A 124 -0.42 -5.30 5.58
N LYS A 125 -1.53 -4.95 4.92
CA LYS A 125 -2.16 -5.85 3.94
C LYS A 125 -1.21 -6.21 2.80
N GLY A 126 -0.50 -5.23 2.23
CA GLY A 126 0.50 -5.47 1.18
C GLY A 126 1.61 -6.42 1.62
N LEU A 127 2.10 -6.27 2.86
CA LEU A 127 3.09 -7.18 3.45
C LEU A 127 2.55 -8.61 3.63
N LEU A 128 1.29 -8.77 4.07
CA LEU A 128 0.64 -10.08 4.20
C LEU A 128 0.45 -10.74 2.83
N ASP A 129 0.05 -9.97 1.82
CA ASP A 129 -0.10 -10.46 0.46
C ASP A 129 1.25 -10.91 -0.14
N CYS A 130 2.31 -10.16 0.11
CA CYS A 130 3.67 -10.55 -0.27
C CYS A 130 4.12 -11.83 0.45
N TYR A 131 3.85 -11.97 1.76
CA TYR A 131 4.12 -13.20 2.50
C TYR A 131 3.40 -14.41 1.89
N LEU A 132 2.13 -14.26 1.53
CA LEU A 132 1.32 -15.36 1.00
C LEU A 132 1.87 -15.95 -0.30
N ILE A 133 2.51 -15.14 -1.15
CA ILE A 133 3.10 -15.61 -2.41
C ILE A 133 4.60 -15.94 -2.31
N SER A 134 5.35 -15.23 -1.48
CA SER A 134 6.81 -15.43 -1.34
C SER A 134 7.20 -16.45 -0.27
N LYS A 135 6.32 -16.69 0.72
CA LYS A 135 6.57 -17.49 1.93
C LYS A 135 7.73 -17.00 2.80
N ASP A 136 8.20 -15.76 2.58
CA ASP A 136 9.26 -15.16 3.39
C ASP A 136 8.67 -14.58 4.70
N ASN A 137 8.97 -15.22 5.82
CA ASN A 137 8.51 -14.86 7.17
C ASN A 137 8.87 -13.44 7.59
N LYS A 138 9.83 -12.79 6.94
CA LYS A 138 10.15 -11.40 7.20
C LYS A 138 8.91 -10.51 6.99
N PHE A 139 8.18 -10.70 5.91
CA PHE A 139 6.99 -9.89 5.61
C PHE A 139 5.86 -10.12 6.61
N LEU A 140 5.64 -11.37 7.04
CA LEU A 140 4.70 -11.69 8.12
C LEU A 140 5.07 -10.98 9.41
N LYS A 141 6.34 -11.03 9.82
CA LYS A 141 6.84 -10.37 11.05
C LYS A 141 6.58 -8.86 11.05
N TYR A 142 6.80 -8.17 9.91
CA TYR A 142 6.56 -6.73 9.83
C TYR A 142 5.08 -6.41 9.73
N ALA A 143 4.27 -7.21 9.04
CA ALA A 143 2.82 -7.08 9.06
C ALA A 143 2.26 -7.22 10.48
N GLN A 144 2.76 -8.17 11.26
CA GLN A 144 2.40 -8.31 12.68
C GLN A 144 2.75 -7.06 13.49
N LYS A 145 3.93 -6.46 13.28
CA LYS A 145 4.30 -5.20 13.96
C LYS A 145 3.33 -4.06 13.63
N LEU A 146 2.96 -3.90 12.35
CA LEU A 146 2.01 -2.88 11.92
C LEU A 146 0.61 -3.13 12.50
N ASN A 147 0.14 -4.38 12.47
CA ASN A 147 -1.16 -4.75 13.03
C ASN A 147 -1.20 -4.57 14.56
N ASN A 148 -0.11 -4.91 15.26
CA ASN A 148 -0.01 -4.68 16.70
C ASN A 148 -0.09 -3.18 17.02
N TRP A 149 0.61 -2.33 16.26
CA TRP A 149 0.51 -0.89 16.42
C TRP A 149 -0.93 -0.38 16.18
N ILE A 150 -1.64 -0.90 15.17
CA ILE A 150 -3.05 -0.58 14.95
C ILE A 150 -3.89 -0.95 16.17
N LEU A 151 -3.74 -2.17 16.67
CA LEU A 151 -4.57 -2.66 17.79
C LEU A 151 -4.26 -1.95 19.11
N SER A 152 -2.97 -1.75 19.44
CA SER A 152 -2.57 -1.22 20.74
C SER A 152 -2.64 0.30 20.84
N ASP A 153 -2.30 1.00 19.74
CA ASP A 153 -2.12 2.45 19.78
C ASP A 153 -3.31 3.22 19.21
N THR A 154 -3.96 2.69 18.15
CA THR A 154 -4.93 3.46 17.38
C THR A 154 -6.39 3.21 17.80
N ILE A 155 -6.72 2.05 18.35
CA ILE A 155 -8.09 1.71 18.73
C ILE A 155 -8.31 2.06 20.21
N GLU A 156 -9.30 2.90 20.49
CA GLU A 156 -9.73 3.21 21.85
C GLU A 156 -10.69 2.13 22.38
N ASN A 157 -10.85 2.09 23.72
CA ASN A 157 -11.73 1.13 24.38
C ASN A 157 -13.20 1.19 23.91
N ASN A 158 -13.64 2.33 23.40
CA ASN A 158 -14.98 2.54 22.83
C ASN A 158 -15.07 2.16 21.35
N GLY A 159 -13.98 1.62 20.74
CA GLY A 159 -13.91 1.25 19.33
C GLY A 159 -13.62 2.40 18.37
N ILE A 160 -13.44 3.62 18.87
CA ILE A 160 -13.05 4.75 18.02
C ILE A 160 -11.59 4.56 17.58
N ILE A 161 -11.36 4.81 16.29
CA ILE A 161 -10.02 4.73 15.69
C ILE A 161 -9.41 6.13 15.62
N LYS A 162 -8.26 6.29 16.25
CA LYS A 162 -7.43 7.51 16.14
C LYS A 162 -6.77 7.56 14.77
N PRO A 163 -7.09 8.55 13.92
CA PRO A 163 -6.73 8.52 12.49
C PRO A 163 -5.26 8.78 12.21
N VAL A 164 -4.62 9.66 12.97
CA VAL A 164 -3.27 10.15 12.66
C VAL A 164 -2.45 10.43 13.90
N LYS A 165 -1.17 10.01 13.89
CA LYS A 165 -0.18 10.26 14.94
C LYS A 165 0.91 11.19 14.42
N ASN A 166 1.20 12.23 15.15
CA ASN A 166 2.30 13.15 14.86
C ASN A 166 3.61 12.60 15.43
N LEU A 167 4.60 12.34 14.56
CA LEU A 167 5.91 11.79 14.96
C LEU A 167 6.74 12.74 15.83
N LYS A 168 6.57 14.06 15.69
CA LYS A 168 7.30 15.06 16.50
C LYS A 168 6.84 15.06 17.95
N THR A 169 5.52 15.11 18.13
CA THR A 169 4.91 15.22 19.47
C THR A 169 4.61 13.86 20.09
N ASN A 170 4.66 12.80 19.28
CA ASN A 170 4.26 11.43 19.63
C ASN A 170 2.78 11.33 20.09
N LYS A 171 1.93 12.27 19.68
CA LYS A 171 0.52 12.34 20.06
C LYS A 171 -0.37 12.10 18.86
N PHE A 172 -1.53 11.49 19.11
CA PHE A 172 -2.60 11.41 18.12
C PHE A 172 -3.30 12.76 17.98
N GLU A 173 -3.69 13.08 16.74
CA GLU A 173 -4.42 14.28 16.39
C GLU A 173 -5.79 13.91 15.82
N ILE A 174 -6.83 14.57 16.31
CA ILE A 174 -8.19 14.51 15.79
C ILE A 174 -8.59 15.91 15.40
N ASP A 175 -9.13 16.08 14.19
CA ASP A 175 -9.62 17.36 13.71
C ASP A 175 -10.86 17.11 12.83
N ASP A 176 -12.02 17.49 13.32
CA ASP A 176 -13.30 17.29 12.63
C ASP A 176 -13.46 18.09 11.34
N LYS A 177 -12.61 19.12 11.14
CA LYS A 177 -12.60 19.94 9.92
C LYS A 177 -11.75 19.33 8.81
N VAL A 178 -10.90 18.36 9.14
CA VAL A 178 -9.97 17.72 8.20
C VAL A 178 -10.36 16.26 8.05
N TRP A 179 -10.89 15.89 6.88
CA TRP A 179 -11.49 14.57 6.64
C TRP A 179 -10.59 13.38 7.03
N TYR A 180 -9.27 13.45 6.77
CA TYR A 180 -8.32 12.40 7.09
C TYR A 180 -7.85 12.39 8.56
N LYS A 181 -8.21 13.41 9.34
CA LYS A 181 -8.00 13.49 10.80
C LYS A 181 -9.26 13.19 11.60
N LYS A 182 -10.36 12.92 10.92
CA LYS A 182 -11.66 12.65 11.55
C LYS A 182 -11.87 11.15 11.73
N PRO A 183 -12.21 10.68 12.93
CA PRO A 183 -12.69 9.32 13.12
C PRO A 183 -13.95 9.08 12.28
N GLY A 184 -14.00 7.97 11.53
CA GLY A 184 -15.14 7.70 10.66
C GLY A 184 -15.09 6.35 9.98
N CYS A 185 -16.13 6.05 9.18
CA CYS A 185 -16.30 4.76 8.50
C CYS A 185 -15.16 4.37 7.55
N LEU A 186 -14.37 5.33 7.06
CA LEU A 186 -13.17 5.08 6.27
C LEU A 186 -12.24 4.05 6.97
N HIS A 187 -12.13 4.16 8.30
CA HIS A 187 -11.21 3.34 9.09
C HIS A 187 -11.66 1.88 9.25
N ILE A 188 -12.88 1.50 8.82
CA ILE A 188 -13.29 0.08 8.82
C ILE A 188 -12.34 -0.79 7.99
N LYS A 189 -11.67 -0.22 7.00
CA LYS A 189 -10.66 -0.94 6.19
C LYS A 189 -9.45 -1.44 7.02
N LEU A 190 -9.21 -0.90 8.22
CA LEU A 190 -8.18 -1.40 9.12
C LEU A 190 -8.44 -2.85 9.56
N THR A 191 -9.70 -3.28 9.52
CA THR A 191 -10.07 -4.67 9.85
C THR A 191 -9.57 -5.68 8.82
N ILE A 192 -9.32 -5.26 7.57
CA ILE A 192 -8.91 -6.18 6.49
C ILE A 192 -7.60 -6.89 6.80
N PRO A 193 -6.47 -6.20 7.09
CA PRO A 193 -5.22 -6.87 7.42
C PRO A 193 -5.29 -7.63 8.75
N LEU A 194 -6.10 -7.17 9.72
CA LEU A 194 -6.31 -7.89 10.98
C LEU A 194 -6.99 -9.24 10.76
N LEU A 195 -8.08 -9.26 9.97
CA LEU A 195 -8.77 -10.50 9.61
C LEU A 195 -7.91 -11.42 8.73
N GLN A 196 -7.11 -10.84 7.85
CA GLN A 196 -6.19 -11.63 7.02
C GLN A 196 -5.10 -12.28 7.89
N LEU A 197 -4.52 -11.55 8.83
CA LEU A 197 -3.53 -12.07 9.76
C LEU A 197 -4.10 -13.16 10.66
N TYR A 198 -5.36 -13.02 11.11
CA TYR A 198 -6.05 -14.03 11.91
C TYR A 198 -6.22 -15.38 11.19
N LYS A 199 -6.28 -15.36 9.84
CA LYS A 199 -6.45 -16.55 9.00
C LYS A 199 -5.14 -17.25 8.61
N ILE A 200 -3.99 -16.63 8.89
CA ILE A 200 -2.64 -17.16 8.62
C ILE A 200 -2.14 -17.95 9.82
#